data_9c462e6a9d5e99074d67e4eabcfef29c
#
_entry.id   9c462e6a9d5e99074d67e4eabcfef29c
#
_cell.length_a   1.000
_cell.length_b   1.000
_cell.length_c   1.000
_cell.angle_alpha   90.00
_cell.angle_beta   90.00
_cell.angle_gamma   90.00
#
_symmetry.space_group_name_H-M   'P 1'
#
loop_
_entity.id
_entity.type
_entity.pdbx_description
1 polymer ?
#
loop_
_entity_poly.entity_id
_entity_poly.type
_entity_poly.pdbx_seq_one_letter_code
_entity_poly.pdbx_strand_id
1 'polypeptide(L)'
;GGSIPVVTIDYVHYSCSAVSSNNVKCMGELLDYIISMGHKKIAYIHGQDFSSVTRDRLAAYYRALENHGIDIPEEYVREARYLETEDVAKQTEYLLDLPDKPTCIIYPDDTAAIGGINVIRSRGLRIPEAISIAGYDGTRVSQMLSPKLTTIRQDTDKIGREAADRLISIIKKPKTALVERAVVEGILLER
;
A
#
# COMPACT_ATOMS: atom_id res chain seq x y z
N GLY A 1 -15.62 3.81 -36.67
CA GLY A 1 -14.86 2.77 -36.00
C GLY A 1 -15.16 2.82 -34.52
N GLY A 2 -15.70 1.73 -33.96
CA GLY A 2 -16.00 1.66 -32.52
C GLY A 2 -14.71 1.59 -31.72
N SER A 3 -14.57 2.38 -30.68
CA SER A 3 -13.48 2.24 -29.71
C SER A 3 -13.68 0.95 -28.91
N ILE A 4 -12.57 0.26 -28.62
CA ILE A 4 -12.58 -0.92 -27.76
C ILE A 4 -13.01 -0.49 -26.36
N PRO A 5 -14.03 -1.13 -25.75
CA PRO A 5 -14.38 -0.86 -24.36
C PRO A 5 -13.25 -1.20 -23.41
N VAL A 6 -12.96 -0.30 -22.46
CA VAL A 6 -11.89 -0.46 -21.48
C VAL A 6 -12.43 -0.10 -20.10
N VAL A 7 -12.07 -0.94 -19.12
CA VAL A 7 -12.21 -0.64 -17.69
C VAL A 7 -10.83 -0.88 -17.05
N THR A 8 -10.35 0.07 -16.28
CA THR A 8 -9.08 -0.03 -15.60
C THR A 8 -9.24 -0.48 -14.13
N ILE A 9 -8.23 -1.13 -13.61
CA ILE A 9 -8.14 -1.49 -12.19
C ILE A 9 -6.94 -0.76 -11.58
N ASP A 10 -7.17 -0.08 -10.46
CA ASP A 10 -6.16 0.71 -9.73
C ASP A 10 -5.39 1.75 -10.57
N TYR A 11 -5.98 2.09 -11.71
CA TYR A 11 -5.49 3.14 -12.60
C TYR A 11 -6.64 4.00 -13.08
N VAL A 12 -6.57 5.30 -12.81
CA VAL A 12 -7.64 6.23 -13.16
C VAL A 12 -7.26 7.02 -14.41
N HIS A 13 -8.06 6.86 -15.47
CA HIS A 13 -7.94 7.64 -16.69
C HIS A 13 -9.27 8.36 -16.99
N TYR A 14 -9.20 9.58 -17.51
CA TYR A 14 -10.39 10.42 -17.70
C TYR A 14 -11.40 9.83 -18.71
N SER A 15 -10.94 9.04 -19.66
CA SER A 15 -11.76 8.53 -20.77
C SER A 15 -12.37 7.14 -20.56
N CYS A 16 -12.05 6.45 -19.46
CA CYS A 16 -12.56 5.11 -19.20
C CYS A 16 -12.98 4.92 -17.74
N SER A 17 -13.91 3.99 -17.54
CA SER A 17 -14.33 3.59 -16.20
C SER A 17 -13.19 2.90 -15.46
N ALA A 18 -13.17 3.07 -14.14
CA ALA A 18 -12.15 2.48 -13.27
C ALA A 18 -12.79 1.87 -12.02
N VAL A 19 -12.19 0.77 -11.55
CA VAL A 19 -12.44 0.20 -10.23
C VAL A 19 -11.13 0.23 -9.45
N SER A 20 -11.14 0.81 -8.27
CA SER A 20 -9.93 0.99 -7.46
C SER A 20 -10.17 0.59 -6.01
N SER A 21 -9.11 0.19 -5.33
CA SER A 21 -9.10 0.09 -3.88
C SER A 21 -9.21 1.47 -3.24
N ASN A 22 -9.84 1.56 -2.06
CA ASN A 22 -9.85 2.80 -1.27
C ASN A 22 -8.50 3.02 -0.58
N ASN A 23 -7.48 3.40 -1.37
CA ASN A 23 -6.11 3.54 -0.88
C ASN A 23 -5.97 4.61 0.20
N VAL A 24 -6.68 5.73 0.05
CA VAL A 24 -6.61 6.84 1.02
C VAL A 24 -7.14 6.42 2.37
N LYS A 25 -8.33 5.81 2.42
CA LYS A 25 -8.95 5.36 3.68
C LYS A 25 -8.15 4.24 4.32
N CYS A 26 -7.82 3.20 3.54
CA CYS A 26 -7.12 2.03 4.07
C CYS A 26 -5.72 2.37 4.60
N MET A 27 -4.98 3.23 3.90
CA MET A 27 -3.67 3.67 4.39
C MET A 27 -3.80 4.54 5.64
N GLY A 28 -4.86 5.36 5.73
CA GLY A 28 -5.18 6.13 6.94
C GLY A 28 -5.46 5.20 8.13
N GLU A 29 -6.30 4.19 7.95
CA GLU A 29 -6.61 3.19 9.00
C GLU A 29 -5.36 2.43 9.47
N LEU A 30 -4.47 2.05 8.54
CA LEU A 30 -3.21 1.42 8.89
C LEU A 30 -2.33 2.34 9.75
N LEU A 31 -2.23 3.61 9.40
CA LEU A 31 -1.45 4.58 10.15
C LEU A 31 -2.06 4.89 11.51
N ASP A 32 -3.37 5.05 11.59
CA ASP A 32 -4.08 5.25 12.87
C ASP A 32 -3.82 4.08 13.81
N TYR A 33 -3.83 2.85 13.30
CA TYR A 33 -3.47 1.66 14.07
C TYR A 33 -2.01 1.71 14.56
N ILE A 34 -1.05 1.97 13.66
CA ILE A 34 0.39 2.05 14.00
C ILE A 34 0.63 3.14 15.07
N ILE A 35 0.01 4.30 14.92
CA ILE A 35 0.10 5.42 15.87
C ILE A 35 -0.53 5.05 17.20
N SER A 36 -1.67 4.34 17.20
CA SER A 36 -2.35 3.88 18.42
C SER A 36 -1.49 2.91 19.25
N MET A 37 -0.57 2.18 18.58
CA MET A 37 0.42 1.31 19.21
C MET A 37 1.62 2.09 19.80
N GLY A 38 1.61 3.42 19.70
CA GLY A 38 2.61 4.31 20.30
C GLY A 38 3.77 4.71 19.39
N HIS A 39 3.75 4.31 18.12
CA HIS A 39 4.79 4.70 17.17
C HIS A 39 4.69 6.18 16.78
N LYS A 40 5.82 6.87 16.82
CA LYS A 40 5.99 8.26 16.38
C LYS A 40 7.09 8.42 15.32
N LYS A 41 7.93 7.41 15.14
CA LYS A 41 9.00 7.35 14.15
C LYS A 41 8.63 6.29 13.13
N ILE A 42 7.84 6.69 12.13
CA ILE A 42 7.23 5.80 11.16
C ILE A 42 7.79 6.10 9.78
N ALA A 43 8.58 5.19 9.23
CA ALA A 43 9.08 5.30 7.87
C ALA A 43 8.12 4.62 6.87
N TYR A 44 8.08 5.13 5.66
CA TYR A 44 7.32 4.55 4.57
C TYR A 44 8.20 4.35 3.33
N ILE A 45 8.37 3.10 2.95
CA ILE A 45 8.93 2.73 1.65
C ILE A 45 7.74 2.59 0.70
N HIS A 46 7.57 3.55 -0.18
CA HIS A 46 6.44 3.61 -1.12
C HIS A 46 6.83 3.06 -2.50
N GLY A 47 5.84 2.77 -3.33
CA GLY A 47 6.03 2.38 -4.73
C GLY A 47 6.44 3.57 -5.61
N GLN A 48 6.50 3.33 -6.92
CA GLN A 48 6.93 4.34 -7.90
C GLN A 48 5.88 5.48 -8.04
N ASP A 49 6.34 6.71 -8.10
CA ASP A 49 5.51 7.93 -8.07
C ASP A 49 4.56 8.10 -9.26
N PHE A 50 4.82 7.45 -10.40
CA PHE A 50 3.91 7.51 -11.53
C PHE A 50 2.57 6.79 -11.28
N SER A 51 2.51 5.90 -10.28
CA SER A 51 1.29 5.18 -9.92
C SER A 51 0.31 6.07 -9.13
N SER A 52 -0.96 6.10 -9.55
CA SER A 52 -2.02 6.78 -8.78
C SER A 52 -2.20 6.15 -7.40
N VAL A 53 -2.04 4.83 -7.28
CA VAL A 53 -2.07 4.10 -6.02
C VAL A 53 -1.00 4.62 -5.06
N THR A 54 0.23 4.79 -5.53
CA THR A 54 1.33 5.34 -4.74
C THR A 54 1.01 6.74 -4.26
N ARG A 55 0.54 7.63 -5.14
CA ARG A 55 0.20 9.01 -4.78
C ARG A 55 -0.90 9.08 -3.71
N ASP A 56 -1.94 8.27 -3.83
CA ASP A 56 -3.04 8.22 -2.86
C ASP A 56 -2.56 7.74 -1.49
N ARG A 57 -1.76 6.66 -1.46
CA ARG A 57 -1.20 6.12 -0.21
C ARG A 57 -0.21 7.08 0.44
N LEU A 58 0.64 7.73 -0.37
CA LEU A 58 1.61 8.71 0.12
C LEU A 58 0.92 9.96 0.69
N ALA A 59 -0.12 10.46 0.01
CA ALA A 59 -0.92 11.57 0.52
C ALA A 59 -1.63 11.22 1.85
N ALA A 60 -2.13 9.98 1.97
CA ALA A 60 -2.73 9.50 3.21
C ALA A 60 -1.71 9.37 4.35
N TYR A 61 -0.49 8.93 4.04
CA TYR A 61 0.62 8.85 5.00
C TYR A 61 0.95 10.24 5.57
N TYR A 62 1.19 11.22 4.72
CA TYR A 62 1.48 12.58 5.17
C TYR A 62 0.33 13.16 6.02
N ARG A 63 -0.89 13.05 5.52
CA ARG A 63 -2.07 13.56 6.22
C ARG A 63 -2.26 12.95 7.61
N ALA A 64 -2.10 11.62 7.73
CA ALA A 64 -2.27 10.95 9.02
C ALA A 64 -1.23 11.40 10.04
N LEU A 65 0.05 11.48 9.66
CA LEU A 65 1.11 11.91 10.56
C LEU A 65 0.96 13.40 10.95
N GLU A 66 0.63 14.27 9.99
CA GLU A 66 0.36 15.69 10.25
C GLU A 66 -0.81 15.88 11.21
N ASN A 67 -1.91 15.14 11.02
CA ASN A 67 -3.10 15.21 11.91
C ASN A 67 -2.77 14.81 13.35
N HIS A 68 -1.78 13.94 13.54
CA HIS A 68 -1.31 13.53 14.86
C HIS A 68 -0.12 14.36 15.39
N GLY A 69 0.31 15.40 14.65
CA GLY A 69 1.45 16.25 15.05
C GLY A 69 2.78 15.48 15.09
N ILE A 70 2.93 14.49 14.23
CA ILE A 70 4.15 13.66 14.12
C ILE A 70 5.03 14.23 13.01
N ASP A 71 6.28 14.52 13.33
CA ASP A 71 7.28 14.97 12.36
C ASP A 71 7.62 13.87 11.37
N ILE A 72 7.83 14.26 10.11
CA ILE A 72 8.16 13.37 8.99
C ILE A 72 9.53 13.76 8.46
N PRO A 73 10.62 13.17 8.96
CA PRO A 73 11.95 13.36 8.37
C PRO A 73 11.95 12.91 6.90
N GLU A 74 12.56 13.72 6.03
CA GLU A 74 12.64 13.41 4.58
C GLU A 74 13.27 12.02 4.33
N GLU A 75 14.27 11.67 5.12
CA GLU A 75 14.95 10.39 5.06
C GLU A 75 14.06 9.18 5.39
N TYR A 76 12.89 9.38 6.03
CA TYR A 76 11.94 8.28 6.33
C TYR A 76 11.04 7.93 5.15
N VAL A 77 11.00 8.76 4.11
CA VAL A 77 10.18 8.52 2.92
C VAL A 77 11.09 8.05 1.79
N ARG A 78 10.94 6.79 1.42
CA ARG A 78 11.82 6.12 0.46
C ARG A 78 11.02 5.49 -0.68
N GLU A 79 11.60 5.45 -1.87
CA GLU A 79 10.98 4.79 -3.02
C GLU A 79 11.61 3.41 -3.27
N ALA A 80 10.77 2.44 -3.63
CA ALA A 80 11.17 1.13 -4.13
C ALA A 80 10.13 0.64 -5.15
N ARG A 81 10.51 -0.29 -6.03
CA ARG A 81 9.56 -0.91 -6.95
C ARG A 81 8.65 -1.88 -6.20
N TYR A 82 7.39 -1.95 -6.63
CA TYR A 82 6.46 -2.97 -6.15
C TYR A 82 6.99 -4.38 -6.44
N LEU A 83 6.73 -5.30 -5.52
CA LEU A 83 7.10 -6.72 -5.58
C LEU A 83 8.62 -7.00 -5.62
N GLU A 84 9.46 -5.97 -5.53
CA GLU A 84 10.92 -6.08 -5.63
C GLU A 84 11.58 -6.11 -4.25
N THR A 85 11.92 -7.32 -3.80
CA THR A 85 12.53 -7.54 -2.48
C THR A 85 13.91 -6.89 -2.32
N GLU A 86 14.71 -6.86 -3.40
CA GLU A 86 16.06 -6.27 -3.37
C GLU A 86 16.04 -4.75 -3.21
N ASP A 87 15.10 -4.07 -3.89
CA ASP A 87 14.96 -2.62 -3.77
C ASP A 87 14.56 -2.24 -2.35
N VAL A 88 13.59 -2.96 -1.79
CA VAL A 88 13.13 -2.76 -0.42
C VAL A 88 14.22 -3.10 0.59
N ALA A 89 15.02 -4.14 0.35
CA ALA A 89 16.15 -4.48 1.22
C ALA A 89 17.14 -3.31 1.33
N LYS A 90 17.53 -2.70 0.20
CA LYS A 90 18.43 -1.54 0.17
C LYS A 90 17.87 -0.35 0.96
N GLN A 91 16.58 -0.05 0.80
CA GLN A 91 15.94 1.05 1.52
C GLN A 91 15.83 0.74 3.02
N THR A 92 15.59 -0.53 3.38
CA THR A 92 15.56 -0.95 4.77
C THR A 92 16.95 -0.82 5.43
N GLU A 93 18.03 -1.23 4.74
CA GLU A 93 19.40 -1.01 5.20
C GLU A 93 19.66 0.47 5.47
N TYR A 94 19.31 1.33 4.52
CA TYR A 94 19.45 2.78 4.67
C TYR A 94 18.72 3.30 5.92
N LEU A 95 17.46 2.93 6.13
CA LEU A 95 16.66 3.36 7.27
C LEU A 95 17.25 2.88 8.60
N LEU A 96 17.80 1.67 8.65
CA LEU A 96 18.43 1.11 9.84
C LEU A 96 19.80 1.72 10.15
N ASP A 97 20.44 2.37 9.19
CA ASP A 97 21.73 3.05 9.36
C ASP A 97 21.57 4.52 9.78
N LEU A 98 20.35 5.06 9.77
CA LEU A 98 20.11 6.42 10.24
C LEU A 98 20.45 6.57 11.72
N PRO A 99 21.03 7.72 12.13
CA PRO A 99 21.26 8.02 13.56
C PRO A 99 19.97 7.99 14.36
N ASP A 100 18.89 8.54 13.81
CA ASP A 100 17.55 8.48 14.37
C ASP A 100 16.71 7.49 13.57
N LYS A 101 16.69 6.23 14.00
CA LYS A 101 16.04 5.13 13.29
C LYS A 101 14.53 5.17 13.47
N PRO A 102 13.74 4.78 12.43
CA PRO A 102 12.32 4.55 12.60
C PRO A 102 12.05 3.38 13.56
N THR A 103 10.94 3.44 14.27
CA THR A 103 10.45 2.34 15.11
C THR A 103 9.45 1.45 14.38
N CYS A 104 8.92 1.92 13.26
CA CYS A 104 8.04 1.18 12.36
C CYS A 104 8.38 1.50 10.92
N ILE A 105 8.38 0.49 10.04
CA ILE A 105 8.52 0.65 8.59
C ILE A 105 7.28 0.08 7.91
N ILE A 106 6.64 0.91 7.08
CA ILE A 106 5.58 0.48 6.18
C ILE A 106 6.20 0.16 4.82
N TYR A 107 5.88 -1.01 4.29
CA TYR A 107 6.37 -1.49 3.00
C TYR A 107 5.33 -1.28 1.89
N PRO A 108 5.75 -1.18 0.61
CA PRO A 108 4.83 -0.94 -0.50
C PRO A 108 3.82 -2.06 -0.72
N ASP A 109 4.24 -3.29 -0.44
CA ASP A 109 3.42 -4.51 -0.53
C ASP A 109 4.01 -5.64 0.34
N ASP A 110 3.24 -6.71 0.55
CA ASP A 110 3.62 -7.83 1.41
C ASP A 110 4.80 -8.64 0.85
N THR A 111 4.92 -8.74 -0.47
CA THR A 111 6.00 -9.50 -1.12
C THR A 111 7.32 -8.76 -0.98
N ALA A 112 7.32 -7.47 -1.26
CA ALA A 112 8.50 -6.61 -1.09
C ALA A 112 8.97 -6.56 0.37
N ALA A 113 8.04 -6.60 1.34
CA ALA A 113 8.34 -6.63 2.76
C ALA A 113 9.29 -7.78 3.17
N ILE A 114 9.30 -8.89 2.43
CA ILE A 114 10.22 -10.02 2.68
C ILE A 114 11.67 -9.56 2.63
N GLY A 115 12.02 -8.68 1.69
CA GLY A 115 13.36 -8.11 1.58
C GLY A 115 13.75 -7.35 2.85
N GLY A 116 12.85 -6.51 3.36
CA GLY A 116 13.06 -5.78 4.61
C GLY A 116 13.17 -6.70 5.83
N ILE A 117 12.30 -7.70 5.94
CA ILE A 117 12.34 -8.69 7.02
C ILE A 117 13.69 -9.40 7.06
N ASN A 118 14.20 -9.80 5.90
CA ASN A 118 15.50 -10.48 5.81
C ASN A 118 16.63 -9.58 6.27
N VAL A 119 16.64 -8.31 5.91
CA VAL A 119 17.64 -7.32 6.38
C VAL A 119 17.55 -7.14 7.90
N ILE A 120 16.36 -6.91 8.44
CA ILE A 120 16.16 -6.72 9.87
C ILE A 120 16.71 -7.92 10.65
N ARG A 121 16.39 -9.14 10.22
CA ARG A 121 16.83 -10.38 10.84
C ARG A 121 18.34 -10.61 10.71
N SER A 122 18.92 -10.32 9.55
CA SER A 122 20.37 -10.46 9.35
C SER A 122 21.20 -9.55 10.26
N ARG A 123 20.60 -8.44 10.72
CA ARG A 123 21.18 -7.53 11.71
C ARG A 123 20.92 -7.96 13.19
N GLY A 124 20.30 -9.13 13.39
CA GLY A 124 19.97 -9.63 14.72
C GLY A 124 18.84 -8.89 15.41
N LEU A 125 18.08 -8.07 14.66
CA LEU A 125 16.95 -7.32 15.20
C LEU A 125 15.68 -8.18 15.18
N ARG A 126 14.89 -8.10 16.26
CA ARG A 126 13.63 -8.83 16.39
C ARG A 126 12.45 -7.97 15.95
N ILE A 127 11.48 -8.62 15.32
CA ILE A 127 10.21 -8.06 14.91
C ILE A 127 9.13 -8.67 15.80
N PRO A 128 8.31 -7.89 16.51
CA PRO A 128 8.21 -6.43 16.49
C PRO A 128 9.06 -5.70 17.54
N GLU A 129 9.78 -6.39 18.43
CA GLU A 129 10.36 -5.84 19.67
C GLU A 129 11.42 -4.75 19.42
N ALA A 130 12.24 -4.89 18.39
CA ALA A 130 13.24 -3.90 18.03
C ALA A 130 12.73 -2.93 16.96
N ILE A 131 11.89 -3.43 16.04
CA ILE A 131 11.29 -2.65 14.97
C ILE A 131 9.99 -3.31 14.49
N SER A 132 8.93 -2.55 14.43
CA SER A 132 7.64 -2.99 13.87
C SER A 132 7.63 -2.82 12.36
N ILE A 133 6.83 -3.64 11.68
CA ILE A 133 6.66 -3.58 10.24
C ILE A 133 5.20 -3.74 9.85
N ALA A 134 4.84 -3.13 8.73
CA ALA A 134 3.53 -3.33 8.08
C ALA A 134 3.71 -3.47 6.57
N GLY A 135 2.85 -4.27 5.95
CA GLY A 135 2.77 -4.44 4.51
C GLY A 135 1.50 -3.84 3.91
N TYR A 136 1.21 -4.27 2.70
CA TYR A 136 -0.01 -3.92 1.97
C TYR A 136 -0.38 -5.05 1.02
N ASP A 137 -1.65 -5.22 0.73
CA ASP A 137 -2.35 -6.17 -0.15
C ASP A 137 -3.03 -7.35 0.57
N GLY A 138 -2.56 -7.77 1.73
CA GLY A 138 -3.15 -8.88 2.49
C GLY A 138 -3.01 -10.24 1.79
N THR A 139 -1.88 -10.45 1.12
CA THR A 139 -1.60 -11.68 0.37
C THR A 139 -1.41 -12.88 1.28
N ARG A 140 -1.45 -14.10 0.71
CA ARG A 140 -1.15 -15.32 1.49
C ARG A 140 0.20 -15.27 2.18
N VAL A 141 1.18 -14.61 1.54
CA VAL A 141 2.53 -14.45 2.10
C VAL A 141 2.48 -13.76 3.45
N SER A 142 1.70 -12.69 3.61
CA SER A 142 1.60 -11.97 4.89
C SER A 142 1.13 -12.86 6.06
N GLN A 143 0.38 -13.92 5.76
CA GLN A 143 -0.15 -14.87 6.75
C GLN A 143 0.80 -16.04 7.02
N MET A 144 1.78 -16.28 6.16
CA MET A 144 2.75 -17.38 6.27
C MET A 144 4.04 -16.94 6.98
N LEU A 145 4.26 -15.64 7.12
CA LEU A 145 5.41 -15.08 7.83
C LEU A 145 5.30 -15.32 9.34
N SER A 146 6.44 -15.31 10.03
CA SER A 146 6.51 -15.37 11.48
C SER A 146 7.42 -14.23 12.00
N PRO A 147 6.87 -13.23 12.70
CA PRO A 147 5.44 -13.04 12.95
C PRO A 147 4.65 -12.79 11.66
N LYS A 148 3.34 -13.01 11.71
CA LYS A 148 2.44 -12.63 10.62
C LYS A 148 2.48 -11.12 10.42
N LEU A 149 2.35 -10.67 9.18
CA LEU A 149 2.46 -9.26 8.84
C LEU A 149 1.13 -8.51 9.04
N THR A 150 1.17 -7.39 9.75
CA THR A 150 0.08 -6.40 9.73
C THR A 150 0.01 -5.82 8.33
N THR A 151 -1.18 -5.81 7.73
CA THR A 151 -1.36 -5.41 6.33
C THR A 151 -2.80 -4.98 6.04
N ILE A 152 -3.02 -4.31 4.92
CA ILE A 152 -4.36 -4.07 4.38
C ILE A 152 -4.67 -5.17 3.36
N ARG A 153 -5.72 -5.97 3.63
CA ARG A 153 -6.22 -6.94 2.67
C ARG A 153 -7.17 -6.25 1.69
N GLN A 154 -6.81 -6.28 0.42
CA GLN A 154 -7.66 -5.80 -0.66
C GLN A 154 -8.69 -6.89 -1.03
N ASP A 155 -9.93 -6.48 -1.32
CA ASP A 155 -10.97 -7.38 -1.84
C ASP A 155 -10.83 -7.53 -3.37
N THR A 156 -9.81 -8.28 -3.78
CA THR A 156 -9.48 -8.48 -5.20
C THR A 156 -10.59 -9.19 -5.97
N ASP A 157 -11.37 -10.06 -5.30
CA ASP A 157 -12.51 -10.73 -5.90
C ASP A 157 -13.62 -9.75 -6.24
N LYS A 158 -13.92 -8.83 -5.32
CA LYS A 158 -14.92 -7.79 -5.56
C LYS A 158 -14.46 -6.82 -6.63
N ILE A 159 -13.21 -6.37 -6.59
CA ILE A 159 -12.61 -5.50 -7.61
C ILE A 159 -12.73 -6.14 -8.98
N GLY A 160 -12.36 -7.40 -9.11
CA GLY A 160 -12.43 -8.14 -10.38
C GLY A 160 -13.86 -8.28 -10.90
N ARG A 161 -14.82 -8.61 -10.03
CA ARG A 161 -16.24 -8.72 -10.40
C ARG A 161 -16.82 -7.39 -10.86
N GLU A 162 -16.62 -6.33 -10.10
CA GLU A 162 -17.12 -4.99 -10.46
C GLU A 162 -16.52 -4.50 -11.79
N ALA A 163 -15.23 -4.74 -12.02
CA ALA A 163 -14.59 -4.39 -13.29
C ALA A 163 -15.17 -5.19 -14.47
N ALA A 164 -15.40 -6.49 -14.30
CA ALA A 164 -16.00 -7.34 -15.33
C ALA A 164 -17.46 -6.94 -15.61
N ASP A 165 -18.28 -6.74 -14.58
CA ASP A 165 -19.67 -6.32 -14.72
C ASP A 165 -19.78 -4.96 -15.43
N ARG A 166 -18.89 -4.04 -15.07
CA ARG A 166 -18.82 -2.74 -15.73
C ARG A 166 -18.45 -2.87 -17.21
N LEU A 167 -17.44 -3.67 -17.53
CA LEU A 167 -17.02 -3.91 -18.91
C LEU A 167 -18.17 -4.52 -19.75
N ILE A 168 -18.86 -5.53 -19.21
CA ILE A 168 -20.00 -6.16 -19.85
C ILE A 168 -21.13 -5.15 -20.09
N SER A 169 -21.39 -4.27 -19.12
CA SER A 169 -22.40 -3.20 -19.26
C SER A 169 -22.07 -2.24 -20.40
N ILE A 170 -20.80 -1.83 -20.53
CA ILE A 170 -20.34 -0.95 -21.62
C ILE A 170 -20.46 -1.65 -22.98
N ILE A 171 -20.14 -2.93 -23.08
CA ILE A 171 -20.27 -3.72 -24.31
C ILE A 171 -21.74 -3.81 -24.75
N LYS A 172 -22.65 -4.04 -23.80
CA LYS A 172 -24.09 -4.18 -24.08
C LYS A 172 -24.74 -2.86 -24.45
N LYS A 173 -24.31 -1.73 -23.91
CA LYS A 173 -24.92 -0.41 -24.08
C LYS A 173 -23.87 0.68 -24.39
N PRO A 174 -23.12 0.58 -25.49
CA PRO A 174 -21.97 1.45 -25.74
C PRO A 174 -22.32 2.94 -25.92
N LYS A 175 -23.55 3.23 -26.39
CA LYS A 175 -23.98 4.61 -26.66
C LYS A 175 -24.44 5.39 -25.43
N THR A 176 -24.76 4.70 -24.34
CA THR A 176 -25.28 5.28 -23.08
C THR A 176 -24.35 5.05 -21.88
N ALA A 177 -23.25 4.38 -22.10
CA ALA A 177 -22.30 4.09 -21.04
C ALA A 177 -21.55 5.37 -20.62
N LEU A 178 -21.74 5.78 -19.37
CA LEU A 178 -20.99 6.88 -18.76
C LEU A 178 -19.65 6.36 -18.23
N VAL A 179 -18.67 7.26 -18.06
CA VAL A 179 -17.45 6.96 -17.32
C VAL A 179 -17.78 6.93 -15.84
N GLU A 180 -17.60 5.78 -15.20
CA GLU A 180 -17.87 5.58 -13.79
C GLU A 180 -16.60 5.18 -13.05
N ARG A 181 -16.53 5.55 -11.77
CA ARG A 181 -15.44 5.19 -10.87
C ARG A 181 -16.03 4.52 -9.65
N ALA A 182 -15.68 3.26 -9.45
CA ALA A 182 -16.04 2.50 -8.27
C ALA A 182 -14.81 2.37 -7.35
N VAL A 183 -15.07 2.43 -6.04
CA VAL A 183 -14.05 2.28 -5.00
C VAL A 183 -14.45 1.11 -4.12
N VAL A 184 -13.52 0.16 -3.91
CA VAL A 184 -13.73 -1.04 -3.11
C VAL A 184 -12.92 -0.92 -1.82
N GLU A 185 -13.58 -1.13 -0.68
CA GLU A 185 -12.96 -1.10 0.64
C GLU A 185 -12.04 -2.30 0.86
N GLY A 186 -10.89 -2.04 1.48
CA GLY A 186 -10.01 -3.06 2.04
C GLY A 186 -10.27 -3.27 3.53
N ILE A 187 -9.56 -4.20 4.12
CA ILE A 187 -9.66 -4.56 5.54
C ILE A 187 -8.28 -4.57 6.17
N LEU A 188 -8.12 -3.86 7.29
CA LEU A 188 -6.91 -3.93 8.11
C LEU A 188 -6.82 -5.30 8.79
N LEU A 189 -5.71 -5.98 8.61
CA LEU A 189 -5.36 -7.21 9.31
C LEU A 189 -4.29 -6.88 10.35
N GLU A 190 -4.70 -6.73 11.59
CA GLU A 190 -3.83 -6.50 12.74
C GLU A 190 -3.11 -7.79 13.15
N ARG A 191 -1.80 -7.70 13.44
CA ARG A 191 -1.00 -8.87 13.84
C ARG A 191 0.02 -8.49 14.93
#